data_309ba6ed7f474abdaa123246d3fa41e4
#
_entry.id   309ba6ed7f474abdaa123246d3fa41e4
#
_cell.length_a   1.000
_cell.length_b   1.000
_cell.length_c   1.000
_cell.angle_alpha   90.00
_cell.angle_beta   90.00
_cell.angle_gamma   90.00
#
_symmetry.space_group_name_H-M   'P 1'
#
loop_
_entity.id
_entity.type
_entity.pdbx_description
1 polymer ?
#
loop_
_entity_poly.entity_id
_entity_poly.type
_entity_poly.pdbx_seq_one_letter_code
_entity_poly.pdbx_strand_id
1 'polypeptide(L)'
;FFRTYIPLKIEVTDIVEIIIISFMLYEVLKWVQSTRAWQLLKGIIVILVFIALAAIFKLNTILWIVDKAVNVLMFAIVIVFQPELRKALEQLGRKRFFEGIFPDNSETNERFSDDTVNALVKAAYEMGKVKTGALIVIEQDTNLSEYEATGIELDALVSSQLIINIFEHNTPLHDGAVIMRGNRLTAATCYLPLSDNMELSKELGTRHRAAVGISEVTDSFTIVVSEETGAVSIAVGGRLFRNIDGDKLRSHLIRLQNKQIDVKKFRLWKIRNDKAQNMETKKEKAKKEKKEK
;
A
#
# COMPACT_ATOMS: atom_id res chain seq x y z
N PHE A 1 20.92 -31.34 26.61
CA PHE A 1 20.31 -30.94 25.31
C PHE A 1 21.21 -30.06 24.49
N PHE A 2 22.09 -29.23 25.09
CA PHE A 2 23.00 -28.31 24.39
C PHE A 2 24.28 -28.93 23.82
N ARG A 3 24.60 -30.18 24.17
CA ARG A 3 25.90 -30.83 23.82
C ARG A 3 25.92 -31.48 22.43
N THR A 4 24.80 -31.54 21.74
CA THR A 4 24.66 -32.32 20.49
C THR A 4 24.71 -31.45 19.20
N TYR A 5 24.81 -30.12 19.32
CA TYR A 5 24.72 -29.22 18.18
C TYR A 5 25.95 -28.34 17.92
N ILE A 6 27.05 -28.56 18.66
CA ILE A 6 28.31 -27.86 18.34
C ILE A 6 29.23 -28.87 17.66
N PRO A 7 29.42 -28.86 16.35
CA PRO A 7 30.40 -29.66 15.67
C PRO A 7 31.79 -29.16 16.13
N LEU A 8 32.53 -29.99 16.86
CA LEU A 8 33.86 -29.68 17.36
C LEU A 8 34.94 -29.70 16.25
N LYS A 9 34.56 -29.81 15.00
CA LYS A 9 35.44 -29.68 13.85
C LYS A 9 35.09 -28.42 13.07
N ILE A 10 35.95 -27.41 13.17
CA ILE A 10 35.79 -26.18 12.37
C ILE A 10 36.10 -26.54 10.93
N GLU A 11 35.10 -26.54 10.08
CA GLU A 11 35.26 -26.69 8.65
C GLU A 11 35.34 -25.31 7.97
N VAL A 12 35.85 -25.27 6.74
CA VAL A 12 35.93 -24.00 5.97
C VAL A 12 34.55 -23.38 5.77
N THR A 13 33.53 -24.22 5.72
CA THR A 13 32.09 -23.81 5.67
C THR A 13 31.68 -23.01 6.89
N ASP A 14 32.11 -23.37 8.11
CA ASP A 14 31.77 -22.67 9.35
C ASP A 14 32.35 -21.24 9.36
N ILE A 15 33.52 -21.06 8.79
CA ILE A 15 34.16 -19.74 8.67
C ILE A 15 33.33 -18.85 7.71
N VAL A 16 32.86 -19.39 6.60
CA VAL A 16 32.01 -18.67 5.63
C VAL A 16 30.67 -18.32 6.27
N GLU A 17 30.04 -19.23 7.01
CA GLU A 17 28.81 -18.97 7.74
C GLU A 17 28.98 -17.84 8.76
N ILE A 18 30.04 -17.86 9.57
CA ILE A 18 30.33 -16.81 10.55
C ILE A 18 30.50 -15.45 9.86
N ILE A 19 31.20 -15.40 8.71
CA ILE A 19 31.38 -14.15 7.97
C ILE A 19 30.04 -13.64 7.45
N ILE A 20 29.20 -14.50 6.85
CA ILE A 20 27.88 -14.12 6.33
C ILE A 20 26.97 -13.63 7.46
N ILE A 21 26.93 -14.37 8.58
CA ILE A 21 26.10 -13.98 9.74
C ILE A 21 26.60 -12.66 10.34
N SER A 22 27.93 -12.47 10.45
CA SER A 22 28.51 -11.23 10.96
C SER A 22 28.20 -10.04 10.07
N PHE A 23 28.27 -10.22 8.75
CA PHE A 23 27.93 -9.17 7.79
C PHE A 23 26.44 -8.84 7.84
N MET A 24 25.57 -9.84 7.88
CA MET A 24 24.12 -9.65 7.99
C MET A 24 23.76 -8.94 9.30
N LEU A 25 24.36 -9.33 10.41
CA LEU A 25 24.14 -8.70 11.72
C LEU A 25 24.64 -7.24 11.72
N TYR A 26 25.79 -6.97 11.08
CA TYR A 26 26.32 -5.61 10.95
C TYR A 26 25.36 -4.69 10.17
N GLU A 27 24.86 -5.14 9.02
CA GLU A 27 23.92 -4.34 8.21
C GLU A 27 22.60 -4.11 8.96
N VAL A 28 22.07 -5.12 9.66
CA VAL A 28 20.88 -4.97 10.50
C VAL A 28 21.11 -3.96 11.63
N LEU A 29 22.24 -4.04 12.34
CA LEU A 29 22.58 -3.09 13.41
C LEU A 29 22.74 -1.67 12.87
N LYS A 30 23.38 -1.49 11.73
CA LYS A 30 23.56 -0.21 11.06
C LYS A 30 22.22 0.40 10.67
N TRP A 31 21.33 -0.41 10.12
CA TRP A 31 19.97 0.03 9.77
C TRP A 31 19.16 0.45 11.01
N VAL A 32 19.21 -0.32 12.10
CA VAL A 32 18.55 0.01 13.37
C VAL A 32 19.12 1.31 13.96
N GLN A 33 20.44 1.55 13.86
CA GLN A 33 21.09 2.78 14.36
C GLN A 33 20.57 4.05 13.67
N SER A 34 20.11 3.97 12.43
CA SER A 34 19.57 5.10 11.69
C SER A 34 18.11 5.42 12.04
N THR A 35 17.47 4.62 12.90
CA THR A 35 16.06 4.75 13.27
C THR A 35 15.87 5.22 14.71
N ARG A 36 14.65 5.72 15.02
CA ARG A 36 14.27 6.06 16.42
C ARG A 36 14.31 4.84 17.36
N ALA A 37 14.25 3.62 16.81
CA ALA A 37 14.35 2.38 17.56
C ALA A 37 15.70 2.24 18.31
N TRP A 38 16.76 2.90 17.84
CA TRP A 38 18.07 2.89 18.53
C TRP A 38 18.02 3.44 19.96
N GLN A 39 17.23 4.48 20.21
CA GLN A 39 17.05 5.04 21.55
C GLN A 39 16.33 4.07 22.48
N LEU A 40 15.30 3.37 21.96
CA LEU A 40 14.60 2.33 22.72
C LEU A 40 15.51 1.14 23.02
N LEU A 41 16.32 0.71 22.06
CA LEU A 41 17.27 -0.39 22.25
C LEU A 41 18.29 -0.09 23.35
N LYS A 42 18.82 1.14 23.41
CA LYS A 42 19.70 1.57 24.51
C LYS A 42 19.01 1.46 25.87
N GLY A 43 17.75 1.88 25.98
CA GLY A 43 16.96 1.74 27.21
C GLY A 43 16.81 0.28 27.65
N ILE A 44 16.50 -0.61 26.70
CA ILE A 44 16.38 -2.05 26.97
C ILE A 44 17.72 -2.64 27.44
N ILE A 45 18.84 -2.27 26.80
CA ILE A 45 20.18 -2.74 27.21
C ILE A 45 20.50 -2.32 28.64
N VAL A 46 20.21 -1.08 29.03
CA VAL A 46 20.42 -0.60 30.39
C VAL A 46 19.61 -1.43 31.40
N ILE A 47 18.35 -1.73 31.10
CA ILE A 47 17.52 -2.59 31.97
C ILE A 47 18.10 -3.99 32.07
N LEU A 48 18.52 -4.60 30.94
CA LEU A 48 19.12 -5.94 30.94
C LEU A 48 20.43 -5.99 31.76
N VAL A 49 21.28 -4.95 31.65
CA VAL A 49 22.51 -4.84 32.44
C VAL A 49 22.16 -4.74 33.92
N PHE A 50 21.15 -3.95 34.29
CA PHE A 50 20.69 -3.84 35.67
C PHE A 50 20.20 -5.18 36.23
N ILE A 51 19.39 -5.92 35.45
CA ILE A 51 18.92 -7.25 35.85
C ILE A 51 20.09 -8.23 35.98
N ALA A 52 21.07 -8.20 35.08
CA ALA A 52 22.26 -9.03 35.17
C ALA A 52 23.08 -8.75 36.41
N LEU A 53 23.27 -7.48 36.76
CA LEU A 53 23.93 -7.09 38.03
C LEU A 53 23.15 -7.57 39.24
N ALA A 54 21.83 -7.41 39.26
CA ALA A 54 20.97 -7.91 40.33
C ALA A 54 21.09 -9.44 40.51
N ALA A 55 21.23 -10.18 39.40
CA ALA A 55 21.45 -11.63 39.45
C ALA A 55 22.84 -11.99 40.02
N ILE A 56 23.91 -11.29 39.62
CA ILE A 56 25.27 -11.51 40.11
C ILE A 56 25.34 -11.25 41.63
N PHE A 57 24.70 -10.16 42.09
CA PHE A 57 24.66 -9.80 43.53
C PHE A 57 23.61 -10.58 44.32
N LYS A 58 22.87 -11.52 43.67
CA LYS A 58 21.81 -12.34 44.27
C LYS A 58 20.73 -11.51 45.01
N LEU A 59 20.33 -10.39 44.40
CA LEU A 59 19.30 -9.50 44.92
C LEU A 59 17.89 -10.11 44.68
N ASN A 60 17.54 -11.10 45.50
CA ASN A 60 16.36 -11.96 45.28
C ASN A 60 15.05 -11.18 45.24
N THR A 61 14.91 -10.09 45.99
CA THR A 61 13.70 -9.26 45.98
C THR A 61 13.52 -8.57 44.63
N ILE A 62 14.60 -8.04 44.05
CA ILE A 62 14.57 -7.37 42.75
C ILE A 62 14.25 -8.39 41.67
N LEU A 63 14.89 -9.55 41.68
CA LEU A 63 14.63 -10.62 40.71
C LEU A 63 13.20 -11.13 40.80
N TRP A 64 12.62 -11.23 42.01
CA TRP A 64 11.21 -11.60 42.17
C TRP A 64 10.26 -10.56 41.58
N ILE A 65 10.54 -9.25 41.81
CA ILE A 65 9.74 -8.17 41.20
C ILE A 65 9.82 -8.22 39.69
N VAL A 66 11.01 -8.39 39.11
CA VAL A 66 11.23 -8.49 37.67
C VAL A 66 10.46 -9.67 37.08
N ASP A 67 10.50 -10.85 37.70
CA ASP A 67 9.77 -12.04 37.31
C ASP A 67 8.25 -11.77 37.21
N LYS A 68 7.70 -11.12 38.24
CA LYS A 68 6.28 -10.72 38.24
C LYS A 68 5.97 -9.67 37.21
N ALA A 69 6.85 -8.68 37.04
CA ALA A 69 6.68 -7.61 36.03
C ALA A 69 6.73 -8.16 34.61
N VAL A 70 7.63 -9.11 34.32
CA VAL A 70 7.72 -9.75 32.99
C VAL A 70 6.42 -10.49 32.62
N ASN A 71 5.84 -11.23 33.60
CA ASN A 71 4.57 -11.92 33.33
C ASN A 71 3.43 -10.93 33.00
N VAL A 72 3.30 -9.84 33.76
CA VAL A 72 2.29 -8.80 33.48
C VAL A 72 2.57 -8.11 32.15
N LEU A 73 3.84 -7.80 31.83
CA LEU A 73 4.25 -7.16 30.61
C LEU A 73 3.93 -8.04 29.37
N MET A 74 4.08 -9.35 29.48
CA MET A 74 3.75 -10.31 28.42
C MET A 74 2.27 -10.18 28.01
N PHE A 75 1.35 -10.12 28.97
CA PHE A 75 -0.07 -9.88 28.68
C PHE A 75 -0.33 -8.47 28.14
N ALA A 76 0.32 -7.45 28.72
CA ALA A 76 0.16 -6.08 28.25
C ALA A 76 0.63 -5.90 26.80
N ILE A 77 1.72 -6.54 26.39
CA ILE A 77 2.21 -6.51 25.01
C ILE A 77 1.16 -7.09 24.06
N VAL A 78 0.56 -8.24 24.37
CA VAL A 78 -0.47 -8.84 23.53
C VAL A 78 -1.65 -7.90 23.35
N ILE A 79 -2.11 -7.25 24.42
CA ILE A 79 -3.25 -6.32 24.38
C ILE A 79 -2.91 -5.06 23.57
N VAL A 80 -1.73 -4.47 23.78
CA VAL A 80 -1.29 -3.26 23.07
C VAL A 80 -1.09 -3.51 21.57
N PHE A 81 -0.52 -4.66 21.20
CA PHE A 81 -0.27 -5.02 19.81
C PHE A 81 -1.44 -5.74 19.12
N GLN A 82 -2.56 -5.94 19.83
CA GLN A 82 -3.75 -6.58 19.22
C GLN A 82 -4.22 -5.88 17.94
N PRO A 83 -4.37 -4.54 17.85
CA PRO A 83 -4.79 -3.87 16.62
C PRO A 83 -3.76 -3.98 15.49
N GLU A 84 -2.45 -3.95 15.79
CA GLU A 84 -1.40 -4.12 14.80
C GLU A 84 -1.35 -5.55 14.26
N LEU A 85 -1.48 -6.54 15.15
CA LEU A 85 -1.56 -7.96 14.77
C LEU A 85 -2.79 -8.23 13.91
N ARG A 86 -3.94 -7.62 14.24
CA ARG A 86 -5.15 -7.72 13.42
C ARG A 86 -4.91 -7.14 12.02
N LYS A 87 -4.35 -5.92 11.92
CA LYS A 87 -4.02 -5.29 10.63
C LYS A 87 -3.02 -6.13 9.82
N ALA A 88 -2.00 -6.68 10.47
CA ALA A 88 -1.02 -7.53 9.82
C ALA A 88 -1.63 -8.83 9.29
N LEU A 89 -2.50 -9.48 10.07
CA LEU A 89 -3.22 -10.70 9.65
C LEU A 89 -4.21 -10.42 8.52
N GLU A 90 -4.91 -9.28 8.57
CA GLU A 90 -5.77 -8.84 7.47
C GLU A 90 -4.96 -8.60 6.18
N GLN A 91 -3.79 -7.96 6.27
CA GLN A 91 -2.90 -7.74 5.11
C GLN A 91 -2.34 -9.06 4.57
N LEU A 92 -2.01 -10.01 5.43
CA LEU A 92 -1.56 -11.36 5.03
C LEU A 92 -2.70 -12.15 4.38
N GLY A 93 -3.92 -12.07 4.91
CA GLY A 93 -5.10 -12.71 4.33
C GLY A 93 -5.52 -12.12 2.98
N ARG A 94 -5.26 -10.82 2.76
CA ARG A 94 -5.57 -10.10 1.50
C ARG A 94 -4.53 -10.34 0.39
N LYS A 95 -3.28 -10.65 0.73
CA LYS A 95 -2.27 -11.01 -0.27
C LYS A 95 -2.59 -12.39 -0.80
N ARG A 96 -3.10 -12.45 -2.00
CA ARG A 96 -3.26 -13.52 -3.00
C ARG A 96 -2.51 -14.86 -2.82
N PHE A 97 -2.15 -15.25 -1.59
CA PHE A 97 -1.59 -16.58 -1.34
C PHE A 97 -2.62 -17.69 -1.60
N PHE A 98 -3.92 -17.38 -1.47
CA PHE A 98 -5.01 -18.33 -1.66
C PHE A 98 -5.66 -18.26 -3.06
N GLU A 99 -5.50 -17.16 -3.83
CA GLU A 99 -6.06 -17.07 -5.20
C GLU A 99 -5.43 -18.06 -6.19
N GLY A 100 -4.23 -18.59 -5.90
CA GLY A 100 -3.60 -19.64 -6.70
C GLY A 100 -4.20 -21.03 -6.48
N ILE A 101 -5.00 -21.23 -5.42
CA ILE A 101 -5.54 -22.54 -5.01
C ILE A 101 -7.02 -22.68 -5.41
N PHE A 102 -7.77 -21.58 -5.44
CA PHE A 102 -9.18 -21.56 -5.86
C PHE A 102 -9.39 -20.51 -6.94
N PRO A 103 -9.31 -20.87 -8.24
CA PRO A 103 -9.69 -19.97 -9.31
C PRO A 103 -11.21 -19.76 -9.24
N ASP A 104 -11.62 -18.55 -8.87
CA ASP A 104 -13.02 -18.13 -8.95
C ASP A 104 -13.38 -17.93 -10.43
N ASN A 105 -14.26 -18.80 -10.94
CA ASN A 105 -14.74 -18.82 -12.31
C ASN A 105 -15.86 -17.80 -12.56
N SER A 106 -15.80 -16.61 -12.01
CA SER A 106 -16.72 -15.54 -12.40
C SER A 106 -16.25 -14.85 -13.67
N GLU A 107 -16.97 -15.10 -14.74
CA GLU A 107 -16.84 -14.47 -16.06
C GLU A 107 -17.03 -12.95 -15.92
N THR A 108 -16.16 -12.17 -16.61
CA THR A 108 -16.09 -10.71 -16.66
C THR A 108 -15.67 -10.00 -15.37
N ASN A 109 -14.39 -10.09 -15.05
CA ASN A 109 -13.79 -9.42 -13.87
C ASN A 109 -13.36 -7.97 -14.20
N GLU A 110 -14.24 -7.13 -14.71
CA GLU A 110 -14.05 -5.68 -14.68
C GLU A 110 -14.46 -5.15 -13.32
N ARG A 111 -13.58 -4.41 -12.65
CA ARG A 111 -13.90 -3.81 -11.33
C ARG A 111 -15.07 -2.84 -11.42
N PHE A 112 -15.18 -2.11 -12.52
CA PHE A 112 -16.25 -1.18 -12.86
C PHE A 112 -16.37 -1.01 -14.38
N SER A 113 -17.52 -0.53 -14.84
CA SER A 113 -17.87 -0.42 -16.26
C SER A 113 -17.21 0.78 -16.96
N ASP A 114 -17.16 0.76 -18.29
CA ASP A 114 -16.71 1.90 -19.11
C ASP A 114 -17.59 3.14 -18.89
N ASP A 115 -18.88 2.97 -18.62
CA ASP A 115 -19.79 4.07 -18.28
C ASP A 115 -19.33 4.77 -16.99
N THR A 116 -18.87 4.01 -16.00
CA THR A 116 -18.31 4.56 -14.76
C THR A 116 -17.02 5.33 -15.02
N VAL A 117 -16.12 4.83 -15.86
CA VAL A 117 -14.92 5.57 -16.29
C VAL A 117 -15.30 6.90 -16.95
N ASN A 118 -16.25 6.86 -17.88
CA ASN A 118 -16.73 8.05 -18.58
C ASN A 118 -17.38 9.06 -17.63
N ALA A 119 -18.17 8.59 -16.65
CA ALA A 119 -18.83 9.41 -15.66
C ALA A 119 -17.82 10.12 -14.74
N LEU A 120 -16.80 9.39 -14.24
CA LEU A 120 -15.75 9.94 -13.39
C LEU A 120 -14.92 11.01 -14.11
N VAL A 121 -14.45 10.71 -15.33
CA VAL A 121 -13.69 11.68 -16.13
C VAL A 121 -14.53 12.91 -16.40
N LYS A 122 -15.77 12.75 -16.90
CA LYS A 122 -16.67 13.86 -17.18
C LYS A 122 -16.93 14.71 -15.94
N ALA A 123 -17.29 14.11 -14.80
CA ALA A 123 -17.56 14.83 -13.56
C ALA A 123 -16.34 15.63 -13.09
N ALA A 124 -15.16 15.01 -13.05
CA ALA A 124 -13.93 15.67 -12.60
C ALA A 124 -13.61 16.93 -13.40
N TYR A 125 -13.73 16.86 -14.74
CA TYR A 125 -13.42 18.03 -15.58
C TYR A 125 -14.54 19.06 -15.64
N GLU A 126 -15.81 18.68 -15.51
CA GLU A 126 -16.90 19.64 -15.38
C GLU A 126 -16.81 20.42 -14.07
N MET A 127 -16.53 19.74 -12.95
CA MET A 127 -16.26 20.40 -11.67
C MET A 127 -15.00 21.28 -11.73
N GLY A 128 -13.95 20.83 -12.40
CA GLY A 128 -12.73 21.61 -12.60
C GLY A 128 -12.95 22.92 -13.34
N LYS A 129 -13.82 22.96 -14.36
CA LYS A 129 -14.15 24.19 -15.12
C LYS A 129 -14.78 25.27 -14.24
N VAL A 130 -15.61 24.86 -13.29
CA VAL A 130 -16.32 25.78 -12.37
C VAL A 130 -15.62 25.89 -11.01
N LYS A 131 -14.45 25.24 -10.86
CA LYS A 131 -13.64 25.21 -9.63
C LYS A 131 -14.39 24.65 -8.42
N THR A 132 -15.26 23.68 -8.63
CA THR A 132 -15.84 22.92 -7.54
C THR A 132 -14.84 21.89 -7.04
N GLY A 133 -14.45 21.99 -5.76
CA GLY A 133 -13.52 21.04 -5.13
C GLY A 133 -14.15 19.68 -4.94
N ALA A 134 -13.44 18.60 -5.30
CA ALA A 134 -13.95 17.25 -5.14
C ALA A 134 -12.85 16.28 -4.67
N LEU A 135 -13.26 15.25 -3.93
CA LEU A 135 -12.38 14.19 -3.43
C LEU A 135 -13.11 12.85 -3.59
N ILE A 136 -12.70 12.06 -4.58
CA ILE A 136 -13.31 10.78 -4.93
C ILE A 136 -12.31 9.67 -4.69
N VAL A 137 -12.64 8.71 -3.82
CA VAL A 137 -11.80 7.57 -3.46
C VAL A 137 -12.37 6.30 -4.09
N ILE A 138 -11.59 5.64 -4.92
CA ILE A 138 -11.95 4.39 -5.57
C ILE A 138 -11.33 3.25 -4.76
N GLU A 139 -12.17 2.43 -4.13
CA GLU A 139 -11.77 1.23 -3.40
C GLU A 139 -11.14 0.22 -4.35
N GLN A 140 -10.04 -0.37 -3.93
CA GLN A 140 -9.41 -1.46 -4.67
C GLN A 140 -9.46 -2.78 -3.87
N ASP A 141 -8.31 -3.31 -3.45
CA ASP A 141 -8.23 -4.56 -2.70
C ASP A 141 -8.41 -4.33 -1.18
N THR A 142 -8.09 -3.11 -0.71
CA THR A 142 -8.28 -2.71 0.69
C THR A 142 -9.69 -2.19 0.90
N ASN A 143 -10.43 -2.84 1.81
CA ASN A 143 -11.78 -2.43 2.18
C ASN A 143 -11.77 -1.08 2.91
N LEU A 144 -12.63 -0.15 2.48
CA LEU A 144 -12.75 1.19 3.03
C LEU A 144 -13.95 1.38 3.98
N SER A 145 -14.60 0.31 4.43
CA SER A 145 -15.80 0.38 5.29
C SER A 145 -15.57 1.16 6.58
N GLU A 146 -14.34 1.20 7.13
CA GLU A 146 -13.99 2.01 8.29
C GLU A 146 -14.18 3.51 8.01
N TYR A 147 -13.82 3.95 6.80
CA TYR A 147 -13.98 5.34 6.35
C TYR A 147 -15.41 5.64 5.89
N GLU A 148 -16.08 4.68 5.23
CA GLU A 148 -17.49 4.78 4.84
C GLU A 148 -18.41 5.03 6.06
N ALA A 149 -18.15 4.35 7.18
CA ALA A 149 -18.91 4.50 8.43
C ALA A 149 -18.82 5.90 9.05
N THR A 150 -17.86 6.73 8.64
CA THR A 150 -17.75 8.13 9.09
C THR A 150 -18.62 9.09 8.29
N GLY A 151 -19.12 8.65 7.14
CA GLY A 151 -19.90 9.46 6.20
C GLY A 151 -21.39 9.15 6.19
N ILE A 152 -22.05 9.60 5.15
CA ILE A 152 -23.46 9.37 4.86
C ILE A 152 -23.57 8.30 3.78
N GLU A 153 -24.25 7.20 4.09
CA GLU A 153 -24.49 6.11 3.15
C GLU A 153 -25.34 6.57 1.96
N LEU A 154 -24.92 6.23 0.74
CA LEU A 154 -25.62 6.59 -0.49
C LEU A 154 -26.12 5.37 -1.25
N ASP A 155 -25.28 4.36 -1.40
CA ASP A 155 -25.50 3.15 -2.19
C ASP A 155 -26.14 3.41 -3.57
N ALA A 156 -25.59 4.35 -4.34
CA ALA A 156 -26.12 4.83 -5.60
C ALA A 156 -25.22 4.47 -6.78
N LEU A 157 -25.80 4.26 -7.98
CA LEU A 157 -25.01 4.04 -9.20
C LEU A 157 -24.21 5.29 -9.57
N VAL A 158 -22.98 5.08 -10.02
CA VAL A 158 -22.10 6.16 -10.45
C VAL A 158 -22.66 6.83 -11.70
N SER A 159 -22.85 8.15 -11.61
CA SER A 159 -23.14 8.99 -12.77
C SER A 159 -22.48 10.36 -12.62
N SER A 160 -22.12 11.01 -13.72
CA SER A 160 -21.48 12.33 -13.67
C SER A 160 -22.37 13.37 -12.98
N GLN A 161 -23.67 13.30 -13.21
CA GLN A 161 -24.64 14.22 -12.63
C GLN A 161 -24.71 14.06 -11.10
N LEU A 162 -24.74 12.82 -10.61
CA LEU A 162 -24.78 12.55 -9.18
C LEU A 162 -23.50 13.05 -8.48
N ILE A 163 -22.33 12.75 -9.06
CA ILE A 163 -21.04 13.21 -8.51
C ILE A 163 -21.01 14.74 -8.43
N ILE A 164 -21.39 15.43 -9.50
CA ILE A 164 -21.43 16.92 -9.52
C ILE A 164 -22.38 17.45 -8.44
N ASN A 165 -23.57 16.88 -8.31
CA ASN A 165 -24.54 17.30 -7.28
C ASN A 165 -24.05 17.03 -5.85
N ILE A 166 -23.30 15.96 -5.60
CA ILE A 166 -22.72 15.68 -4.29
C ILE A 166 -21.74 16.79 -3.88
N PHE A 167 -20.88 17.24 -4.80
CA PHE A 167 -19.86 18.25 -4.50
C PHE A 167 -20.34 19.70 -4.72
N GLU A 168 -21.61 19.90 -5.08
CA GLU A 168 -22.17 21.26 -5.18
C GLU A 168 -22.07 22.00 -3.86
N HIS A 169 -21.65 23.27 -3.91
CA HIS A 169 -21.43 24.08 -2.71
C HIS A 169 -22.69 24.22 -1.87
N ASN A 170 -22.52 24.29 -0.55
CA ASN A 170 -23.58 24.45 0.44
C ASN A 170 -24.62 23.30 0.46
N THR A 171 -24.30 22.13 -0.06
CA THR A 171 -25.10 20.90 0.11
C THR A 171 -24.60 20.10 1.31
N PRO A 172 -25.43 19.25 1.94
CA PRO A 172 -25.00 18.42 3.07
C PRO A 172 -23.92 17.39 2.73
N LEU A 173 -23.71 17.08 1.44
CA LEU A 173 -22.85 15.99 0.99
C LEU A 173 -21.47 16.44 0.50
N HIS A 174 -21.22 17.77 0.35
CA HIS A 174 -20.03 18.27 -0.34
C HIS A 174 -18.74 18.29 0.50
N ASP A 175 -18.89 18.30 1.84
CA ASP A 175 -17.73 18.41 2.74
C ASP A 175 -17.21 17.01 3.15
N GLY A 176 -16.12 16.61 2.56
CA GLY A 176 -15.49 15.30 2.77
C GLY A 176 -15.22 14.55 1.48
N ALA A 177 -14.99 13.26 1.61
CA ALA A 177 -14.72 12.37 0.48
C ALA A 177 -15.96 11.56 0.09
N VAL A 178 -16.05 11.25 -1.21
CA VAL A 178 -16.95 10.22 -1.73
C VAL A 178 -16.17 8.94 -1.91
N ILE A 179 -16.69 7.84 -1.39
CA ILE A 179 -16.10 6.51 -1.58
C ILE A 179 -16.92 5.75 -2.62
N MET A 180 -16.20 5.12 -3.54
CA MET A 180 -16.77 4.33 -4.62
C MET A 180 -16.24 2.90 -4.56
N ARG A 181 -17.15 1.92 -4.66
CA ARG A 181 -16.86 0.49 -4.78
C ARG A 181 -17.56 -0.08 -6.01
N GLY A 182 -16.78 -0.64 -6.94
CA GLY A 182 -17.33 -1.11 -8.20
C GLY A 182 -18.02 0.03 -8.97
N ASN A 183 -19.27 -0.17 -9.36
CA ASN A 183 -20.09 0.83 -10.08
C ASN A 183 -20.98 1.68 -9.14
N ARG A 184 -20.72 1.67 -7.83
CA ARG A 184 -21.57 2.37 -6.85
C ARG A 184 -20.78 3.37 -6.02
N LEU A 185 -21.39 4.51 -5.76
CA LEU A 185 -20.98 5.44 -4.70
C LEU A 185 -21.56 4.90 -3.40
N THR A 186 -20.71 4.46 -2.48
CA THR A 186 -21.12 3.81 -1.24
C THR A 186 -21.47 4.82 -0.15
N ALA A 187 -20.63 5.85 0.01
CA ALA A 187 -20.85 6.91 0.99
C ALA A 187 -20.25 8.24 0.52
N ALA A 188 -20.77 9.33 1.07
CA ALA A 188 -20.24 10.69 0.90
C ALA A 188 -19.92 11.32 2.27
N THR A 189 -19.27 12.46 2.29
CA THR A 189 -18.87 13.19 3.51
C THR A 189 -17.93 12.36 4.40
N CYS A 190 -17.20 11.42 3.81
CA CYS A 190 -16.31 10.54 4.57
C CYS A 190 -15.06 11.29 5.03
N TYR A 191 -14.66 11.06 6.30
CA TYR A 191 -13.44 11.60 6.85
C TYR A 191 -12.26 10.68 6.52
N LEU A 192 -11.18 11.28 6.02
CA LEU A 192 -9.96 10.58 5.62
C LEU A 192 -8.77 11.08 6.45
N PRO A 193 -7.74 10.25 6.66
CA PRO A 193 -6.50 10.67 7.28
C PRO A 193 -5.80 11.71 6.42
N LEU A 194 -5.23 12.73 7.05
CA LEU A 194 -4.40 13.72 6.38
C LEU A 194 -2.93 13.23 6.38
N SER A 195 -2.24 13.42 5.26
CA SER A 195 -0.82 13.12 5.18
C SER A 195 0.01 14.13 6.00
N ASP A 196 0.91 13.60 6.81
CA ASP A 196 1.91 14.38 7.57
C ASP A 196 3.19 14.65 6.76
N ASN A 197 3.22 14.29 5.47
CA ASN A 197 4.40 14.45 4.63
C ASN A 197 4.73 15.93 4.43
N MET A 198 5.87 16.36 4.95
CA MET A 198 6.38 17.73 4.87
C MET A 198 6.91 18.10 3.47
N GLU A 199 7.12 17.13 2.57
CA GLU A 199 7.54 17.38 1.20
C GLU A 199 6.38 17.84 0.30
N LEU A 200 5.13 17.65 0.76
CA LEU A 200 3.97 18.18 0.06
C LEU A 200 3.96 19.70 0.11
N SER A 201 3.77 20.34 -1.05
CA SER A 201 3.67 21.80 -1.15
C SER A 201 2.64 22.34 -0.16
N LYS A 202 2.99 23.44 0.52
CA LYS A 202 2.10 24.13 1.48
C LYS A 202 0.86 24.74 0.81
N GLU A 203 0.90 24.94 -0.50
CA GLU A 203 -0.20 25.43 -1.32
C GLU A 203 -1.31 24.37 -1.53
N LEU A 204 -1.07 23.13 -1.12
CA LEU A 204 -2.08 22.07 -1.26
C LEU A 204 -3.11 22.17 -0.13
N GLY A 205 -4.36 22.29 -0.50
CA GLY A 205 -5.49 22.28 0.43
C GLY A 205 -5.71 20.92 1.11
N THR A 206 -6.65 20.92 2.05
CA THR A 206 -6.99 19.74 2.88
C THR A 206 -7.38 18.52 2.05
N ARG A 207 -8.13 18.69 0.95
CA ARG A 207 -8.53 17.60 0.04
C ARG A 207 -7.34 16.89 -0.59
N HIS A 208 -6.29 17.62 -0.98
CA HIS A 208 -5.08 16.99 -1.53
C HIS A 208 -4.31 16.22 -0.45
N ARG A 209 -4.20 16.77 0.77
CA ARG A 209 -3.57 16.08 1.90
C ARG A 209 -4.33 14.84 2.32
N ALA A 210 -5.66 14.88 2.29
CA ALA A 210 -6.51 13.72 2.54
C ALA A 210 -6.35 12.64 1.46
N ALA A 211 -6.27 13.03 0.18
CA ALA A 211 -6.03 12.09 -0.91
C ALA A 211 -4.71 11.35 -0.78
N VAL A 212 -3.63 12.07 -0.42
CA VAL A 212 -2.34 11.44 -0.16
C VAL A 212 -2.43 10.56 1.08
N GLY A 213 -3.00 11.06 2.19
CA GLY A 213 -3.10 10.33 3.45
C GLY A 213 -3.83 9.00 3.34
N ILE A 214 -4.97 8.95 2.65
CA ILE A 214 -5.67 7.68 2.42
C ILE A 214 -4.85 6.75 1.52
N SER A 215 -4.13 7.27 0.53
CA SER A 215 -3.28 6.46 -0.36
C SER A 215 -1.97 5.98 0.29
N GLU A 216 -1.56 6.53 1.44
CA GLU A 216 -0.43 6.04 2.24
C GLU A 216 -0.79 4.78 3.03
N VAL A 217 -2.04 4.70 3.50
CA VAL A 217 -2.51 3.62 4.40
C VAL A 217 -3.33 2.55 3.67
N THR A 218 -3.73 2.81 2.43
CA THR A 218 -4.51 1.88 1.59
C THR A 218 -3.95 1.82 0.17
N ASP A 219 -4.42 0.89 -0.63
CA ASP A 219 -4.12 0.81 -2.06
C ASP A 219 -5.14 1.58 -2.93
N SER A 220 -5.97 2.42 -2.33
CA SER A 220 -7.02 3.18 -3.03
C SER A 220 -6.44 4.09 -4.11
N PHE A 221 -7.25 4.34 -5.14
CA PHE A 221 -6.98 5.34 -6.17
C PHE A 221 -7.88 6.56 -5.90
N THR A 222 -7.26 7.71 -5.70
CA THR A 222 -8.01 8.91 -5.30
C THR A 222 -7.90 10.00 -6.35
N ILE A 223 -9.05 10.55 -6.77
CA ILE A 223 -9.16 11.69 -7.68
C ILE A 223 -9.46 12.93 -6.86
N VAL A 224 -8.72 14.00 -7.11
CA VAL A 224 -8.90 15.31 -6.46
C VAL A 224 -9.11 16.38 -7.51
N VAL A 225 -10.12 17.21 -7.32
CA VAL A 225 -10.34 18.46 -8.07
C VAL A 225 -10.07 19.63 -7.14
N SER A 226 -9.17 20.53 -7.57
CA SER A 226 -8.82 21.72 -6.79
C SER A 226 -9.92 22.79 -6.89
N GLU A 227 -10.37 23.29 -5.76
CA GLU A 227 -11.31 24.43 -5.72
C GLU A 227 -10.65 25.78 -6.06
N GLU A 228 -9.32 25.87 -5.95
CA GLU A 228 -8.59 27.09 -6.26
C GLU A 228 -8.26 27.20 -7.74
N THR A 229 -7.75 26.09 -8.33
CA THR A 229 -7.23 26.10 -9.69
C THR A 229 -8.12 25.37 -10.70
N GLY A 230 -9.02 24.51 -10.24
CA GLY A 230 -9.80 23.59 -11.08
C GLY A 230 -8.98 22.41 -11.63
N ALA A 231 -7.70 22.31 -11.25
CA ALA A 231 -6.83 21.26 -11.73
C ALA A 231 -7.23 19.89 -11.14
N VAL A 232 -7.22 18.87 -12.00
CA VAL A 232 -7.44 17.49 -11.59
C VAL A 232 -6.12 16.84 -11.23
N SER A 233 -6.06 16.17 -10.09
CA SER A 233 -4.91 15.43 -9.58
C SER A 233 -5.32 14.04 -9.16
N ILE A 234 -4.37 13.11 -9.11
CA ILE A 234 -4.59 11.75 -8.58
C ILE A 234 -3.57 11.46 -7.48
N ALA A 235 -4.01 10.70 -6.46
CA ALA A 235 -3.13 10.20 -5.41
C ALA A 235 -3.16 8.66 -5.40
N VAL A 236 -1.97 8.05 -5.37
CA VAL A 236 -1.77 6.60 -5.35
C VAL A 236 -0.47 6.26 -4.62
N GLY A 237 -0.51 5.35 -3.64
CA GLY A 237 0.67 4.87 -2.93
C GLY A 237 1.47 5.99 -2.25
N GLY A 238 0.80 6.97 -1.65
CA GLY A 238 1.41 8.10 -0.97
C GLY A 238 1.99 9.17 -1.90
N ARG A 239 1.73 9.11 -3.22
CA ARG A 239 2.24 10.06 -4.20
C ARG A 239 1.11 10.81 -4.88
N LEU A 240 1.30 12.13 -5.04
CA LEU A 240 0.36 13.01 -5.73
C LEU A 240 0.87 13.34 -7.15
N PHE A 241 0.06 13.04 -8.16
CA PHE A 241 0.29 13.42 -9.56
C PHE A 241 -0.64 14.59 -9.89
N ARG A 242 -0.07 15.76 -10.14
CA ARG A 242 -0.83 17.00 -10.35
C ARG A 242 -1.09 17.27 -11.84
N ASN A 243 -2.12 18.05 -12.12
CA ASN A 243 -2.46 18.54 -13.47
C ASN A 243 -2.60 17.40 -14.50
N ILE A 244 -3.32 16.37 -14.14
CA ILE A 244 -3.61 15.26 -15.04
C ILE A 244 -4.62 15.72 -16.10
N ASP A 245 -4.38 15.42 -17.36
CA ASP A 245 -5.36 15.63 -18.44
C ASP A 245 -6.37 14.47 -18.53
N GLY A 246 -7.49 14.71 -19.24
CA GLY A 246 -8.59 13.75 -19.33
C GLY A 246 -8.20 12.40 -19.91
N ASP A 247 -7.30 12.39 -20.91
CA ASP A 247 -6.86 11.14 -21.54
C ASP A 247 -5.95 10.33 -20.60
N LYS A 248 -5.10 11.02 -19.83
CA LYS A 248 -4.28 10.36 -18.80
C LYS A 248 -5.13 9.83 -17.65
N LEU A 249 -6.10 10.62 -17.14
CA LEU A 249 -7.03 10.15 -16.12
C LEU A 249 -7.78 8.91 -16.61
N ARG A 250 -8.33 8.96 -17.81
CA ARG A 250 -9.00 7.81 -18.46
C ARG A 250 -8.08 6.59 -18.54
N SER A 251 -6.84 6.77 -18.97
CA SER A 251 -5.85 5.69 -19.09
C SER A 251 -5.54 5.05 -17.75
N HIS A 252 -5.46 5.84 -16.65
CA HIS A 252 -5.29 5.32 -15.31
C HIS A 252 -6.51 4.51 -14.85
N LEU A 253 -7.72 5.01 -15.07
CA LEU A 253 -8.97 4.33 -14.71
C LEU A 253 -9.15 3.01 -15.47
N ILE A 254 -8.88 2.98 -16.77
CA ILE A 254 -8.91 1.74 -17.58
C ILE A 254 -7.90 0.71 -17.06
N ARG A 255 -6.72 1.12 -16.61
CA ARG A 255 -5.76 0.19 -15.98
C ARG A 255 -6.28 -0.39 -14.68
N LEU A 256 -6.99 0.40 -13.87
CA LEU A 256 -7.63 -0.08 -12.65
C LEU A 256 -8.76 -1.07 -12.95
N GLN A 257 -9.58 -0.78 -13.94
CA GLN A 257 -10.65 -1.64 -14.42
C GLN A 257 -10.12 -3.02 -14.84
N ASN A 258 -9.02 -3.07 -15.60
CA ASN A 258 -8.48 -4.28 -16.24
C ASN A 258 -7.31 -4.95 -15.51
N LYS A 259 -7.10 -4.69 -14.23
CA LYS A 259 -5.91 -5.14 -13.48
C LYS A 259 -5.63 -6.65 -13.53
N GLN A 260 -6.62 -7.50 -13.80
CA GLN A 260 -6.41 -8.94 -13.92
C GLN A 260 -5.95 -9.42 -15.32
N ILE A 261 -6.20 -8.64 -16.37
CA ILE A 261 -5.89 -9.03 -17.75
C ILE A 261 -4.43 -8.75 -18.11
N ASP A 262 -3.82 -7.74 -17.50
CA ASP A 262 -2.49 -7.24 -17.94
C ASP A 262 -1.33 -8.21 -17.64
N VAL A 263 -1.37 -8.98 -16.56
CA VAL A 263 -0.24 -9.88 -16.23
C VAL A 263 -0.15 -11.06 -17.20
N LYS A 264 -1.27 -11.62 -17.65
CA LYS A 264 -1.29 -12.72 -18.63
C LYS A 264 -1.02 -12.21 -20.05
N LYS A 265 -1.65 -11.10 -20.47
CA LYS A 265 -1.41 -10.49 -21.80
C LYS A 265 0.01 -9.98 -21.98
N PHE A 266 0.57 -9.31 -20.95
CA PHE A 266 1.95 -8.82 -20.99
C PHE A 266 2.97 -9.96 -21.04
N ARG A 267 2.74 -11.05 -20.32
CA ARG A 267 3.58 -12.26 -20.37
C ARG A 267 3.50 -12.96 -21.73
N LEU A 268 2.30 -13.08 -22.30
CA LEU A 268 2.09 -13.66 -23.64
C LEU A 268 2.64 -12.76 -24.75
N TRP A 269 2.51 -11.43 -24.64
CA TRP A 269 3.06 -10.46 -25.58
C TRP A 269 4.60 -10.48 -25.54
N LYS A 270 5.20 -10.52 -24.35
CA LYS A 270 6.66 -10.63 -24.19
C LYS A 270 7.20 -11.93 -24.79
N ILE A 271 6.56 -13.08 -24.52
CA ILE A 271 6.93 -14.37 -25.09
C ILE A 271 6.78 -14.39 -26.61
N ARG A 272 5.76 -13.69 -27.15
CA ARG A 272 5.52 -13.61 -28.62
C ARG A 272 6.54 -12.72 -29.30
N ASN A 273 6.93 -11.59 -28.69
CA ASN A 273 7.98 -10.71 -29.23
C ASN A 273 9.38 -11.36 -29.17
N ASP A 274 9.72 -12.03 -28.06
CA ASP A 274 10.98 -12.75 -27.95
C ASP A 274 11.09 -13.89 -28.97
N LYS A 275 9.98 -14.59 -29.29
CA LYS A 275 9.92 -15.58 -30.37
C LYS A 275 10.04 -14.96 -31.75
N ALA A 276 9.43 -13.79 -31.99
CA ALA A 276 9.51 -13.10 -33.29
C ALA A 276 10.94 -12.59 -33.55
N GLN A 277 11.58 -11.97 -32.59
CA GLN A 277 12.98 -11.52 -32.71
C GLN A 277 13.96 -12.68 -32.91
N ASN A 278 13.77 -13.81 -32.23
CA ASN A 278 14.59 -15.00 -32.42
C ASN A 278 14.38 -15.67 -33.79
N MET A 279 13.21 -15.53 -34.41
CA MET A 279 12.98 -16.01 -35.80
C MET A 279 13.61 -15.09 -36.84
N GLU A 280 13.60 -13.78 -36.61
CA GLU A 280 14.24 -12.82 -37.53
C GLU A 280 15.75 -12.97 -37.55
N THR A 281 16.36 -13.07 -36.33
CA THR A 281 17.83 -13.33 -36.21
C THR A 281 18.25 -14.66 -36.80
N LYS A 282 17.44 -15.72 -36.73
CA LYS A 282 17.72 -16.99 -37.40
C LYS A 282 17.60 -16.88 -38.94
N LYS A 283 16.62 -16.11 -39.46
CA LYS A 283 16.47 -15.88 -40.91
C LYS A 283 17.61 -15.03 -41.47
N GLU A 284 18.10 -14.04 -40.73
CA GLU A 284 19.26 -13.25 -41.19
C GLU A 284 20.55 -14.06 -41.20
N LYS A 285 20.81 -14.92 -40.18
CA LYS A 285 21.95 -15.81 -40.18
C LYS A 285 21.91 -16.80 -41.31
N ALA A 286 20.76 -17.41 -41.59
CA ALA A 286 20.61 -18.34 -42.72
C ALA A 286 20.74 -17.66 -44.09
N LYS A 287 20.39 -16.34 -44.23
CA LYS A 287 20.63 -15.56 -45.44
C LYS A 287 22.11 -15.20 -45.66
N LYS A 288 22.86 -14.95 -44.55
CA LYS A 288 24.32 -14.68 -44.66
C LYS A 288 25.11 -15.94 -45.05
N GLU A 289 24.79 -17.10 -44.48
CA GLU A 289 25.43 -18.37 -44.83
C GLU A 289 25.14 -18.82 -46.27
N LYS A 290 24.00 -18.38 -46.91
CA LYS A 290 23.72 -18.65 -48.31
C LYS A 290 24.40 -17.67 -49.26
N LYS A 291 24.97 -16.57 -48.82
CA LYS A 291 25.70 -15.60 -49.67
C LYS A 291 27.21 -15.83 -49.64
N GLU A 292 27.70 -16.65 -48.68
CA GLU A 292 29.12 -17.03 -48.59
C GLU A 292 29.45 -18.39 -49.19
N LYS A 293 28.44 -19.08 -49.79
CA LYS A 293 28.62 -20.25 -50.67
C LYS A 293 28.29 -19.87 -52.11
#